data_38e45fc5e21f4cda735eb72441a922aa
#
_entry.id   38e45fc5e21f4cda735eb72441a922aa
#
_cell.length_a   1.000
_cell.length_b   1.000
_cell.length_c   1.000
_cell.angle_alpha   90.00
_cell.angle_beta   90.00
_cell.angle_gamma   90.00
#
_symmetry.space_group_name_H-M   'P 1'
#
loop_
_entity.id
_entity.type
_entity.pdbx_description
1 polymer ?
#
loop_
_entity_poly.entity_id
_entity_poly.type
_entity_poly.pdbx_seq_one_letter_code
_entity_poly.pdbx_strand_id
1 'polypeptide(L)'
;MQYISTRSKDKSASKRSFSQILLEGLAPDGGLYMPESYPVVTGQELDKWRSLSYAELAFEILGKFADDIPEKDLKMLAEKTYTPEVYRNVRSDDALDAITPLRLLEEKDGRKLMLLGLSNGPTLAFKDMAMQLL
;
A
#
# COMPACT_ATOMS: atom_id res chain seq x y z
N MET A 1 -8.34 -2.91 -12.90
CA MET A 1 -8.99 -3.39 -11.64
C MET A 1 -10.39 -2.80 -11.53
N GLN A 2 -11.38 -3.55 -11.06
CA GLN A 2 -12.72 -3.03 -10.81
C GLN A 2 -13.03 -3.09 -9.32
N TYR A 3 -13.73 -2.09 -8.84
CA TYR A 3 -14.11 -1.95 -7.44
C TYR A 3 -15.61 -2.00 -7.27
N ILE A 4 -16.08 -2.64 -6.20
CA ILE A 4 -17.49 -2.83 -5.88
C ILE A 4 -17.76 -2.38 -4.44
N SER A 5 -18.98 -1.89 -4.16
CA SER A 5 -19.38 -1.57 -2.80
C SER A 5 -19.58 -2.83 -1.96
N THR A 6 -19.13 -2.80 -0.72
CA THR A 6 -19.37 -3.88 0.28
C THR A 6 -20.84 -4.09 0.61
N ARG A 7 -21.70 -3.12 0.29
CA ARG A 7 -23.16 -3.17 0.53
C ARG A 7 -23.97 -3.43 -0.73
N SER A 8 -23.33 -3.44 -1.91
CA SER A 8 -24.06 -3.67 -3.16
C SER A 8 -24.65 -5.07 -3.23
N LYS A 9 -25.96 -5.13 -3.50
CA LYS A 9 -26.67 -6.39 -3.77
C LYS A 9 -26.41 -6.88 -5.19
N ASP A 10 -26.19 -5.97 -6.12
CA ASP A 10 -25.84 -6.25 -7.51
C ASP A 10 -24.39 -5.84 -7.79
N LYS A 11 -23.52 -6.83 -7.82
CA LYS A 11 -22.09 -6.64 -8.05
C LYS A 11 -21.77 -6.12 -9.46
N SER A 12 -22.70 -6.22 -10.40
CA SER A 12 -22.49 -5.77 -11.79
C SER A 12 -22.82 -4.28 -11.99
N ALA A 13 -23.72 -3.73 -11.19
CA ALA A 13 -24.31 -2.40 -11.42
C ALA A 13 -23.45 -1.23 -10.90
N SER A 14 -22.42 -1.49 -10.08
CA SER A 14 -21.68 -0.43 -9.37
C SER A 14 -20.16 -0.52 -9.50
N LYS A 15 -19.67 -1.09 -10.61
CA LYS A 15 -18.24 -1.18 -10.84
C LYS A 15 -17.62 0.20 -11.07
N ARG A 16 -16.50 0.46 -10.42
CA ARG A 16 -15.73 1.71 -10.48
C ARG A 16 -14.26 1.40 -10.73
N SER A 17 -13.56 2.34 -11.35
CA SER A 17 -12.10 2.33 -11.41
C SER A 17 -11.49 2.86 -10.11
N PHE A 18 -10.19 2.71 -9.94
CA PHE A 18 -9.49 3.23 -8.76
C PHE A 18 -9.63 4.76 -8.63
N SER A 19 -9.41 5.49 -9.72
CA SER A 19 -9.53 6.97 -9.71
C SER A 19 -10.94 7.42 -9.37
N GLN A 20 -11.97 6.70 -9.83
CA GLN A 20 -13.36 7.01 -9.49
C GLN A 20 -13.63 6.84 -7.99
N ILE A 21 -13.22 5.72 -7.38
CA ILE A 21 -13.45 5.49 -5.95
C ILE A 21 -12.66 6.44 -5.07
N LEU A 22 -11.48 6.86 -5.52
CA LEU A 22 -10.67 7.85 -4.82
C LEU A 22 -11.40 9.19 -4.71
N LEU A 23 -12.03 9.62 -5.79
CA LEU A 23 -12.78 10.89 -5.84
C LEU A 23 -14.16 10.79 -5.14
N GLU A 24 -14.83 9.64 -5.24
CA GLU A 24 -16.12 9.42 -4.60
C GLU A 24 -16.00 9.22 -3.07
N GLY A 25 -14.92 8.62 -2.60
CA GLY A 25 -14.69 8.29 -1.19
C GLY A 25 -15.54 7.11 -0.73
N LEU A 26 -16.79 7.34 -0.35
CA LEU A 26 -17.74 6.29 0.02
C LEU A 26 -18.68 5.96 -1.13
N ALA A 27 -19.10 4.70 -1.21
CA ALA A 27 -20.12 4.30 -2.17
C ALA A 27 -21.49 4.95 -1.84
N PRO A 28 -22.35 5.22 -2.85
CA PRO A 28 -23.66 5.86 -2.65
C PRO A 28 -24.59 5.12 -1.68
N ASP A 29 -24.40 3.82 -1.50
CA ASP A 29 -25.14 2.97 -0.55
C ASP A 29 -24.53 3.00 0.87
N GLY A 30 -23.53 3.84 1.10
CA GLY A 30 -22.79 3.95 2.37
C GLY A 30 -21.83 2.79 2.64
N GLY A 31 -21.55 1.95 1.64
CA GLY A 31 -20.53 0.91 1.69
C GLY A 31 -19.13 1.44 1.43
N LEU A 32 -18.15 0.61 1.69
CA LEU A 32 -16.76 0.83 1.29
C LEU A 32 -16.52 0.18 -0.08
N TYR A 33 -15.61 0.76 -0.86
CA TYR A 33 -15.17 0.12 -2.09
C TYR A 33 -14.08 -0.91 -1.81
N MET A 34 -14.25 -2.08 -2.40
CA MET A 34 -13.29 -3.17 -2.36
C MET A 34 -13.00 -3.66 -3.79
N PRO A 35 -11.79 -4.12 -4.09
CA PRO A 35 -11.54 -4.74 -5.38
C PRO A 35 -12.45 -5.95 -5.59
N GLU A 36 -12.98 -6.12 -6.80
CA GLU A 36 -13.83 -7.26 -7.16
C GLU A 36 -13.12 -8.60 -6.97
N SER A 37 -11.81 -8.59 -7.22
CA SER A 37 -10.92 -9.73 -6.95
C SER A 37 -9.55 -9.21 -6.53
N TYR A 38 -8.90 -9.91 -5.62
CA TYR A 38 -7.53 -9.57 -5.22
C TYR A 38 -6.53 -10.08 -6.27
N PRO A 39 -5.54 -9.27 -6.66
CA PRO A 39 -4.48 -9.72 -7.54
C PRO A 39 -3.68 -10.85 -6.87
N VAL A 40 -3.36 -11.85 -7.66
CA VAL A 40 -2.48 -12.94 -7.21
C VAL A 40 -1.03 -12.51 -7.42
N VAL A 41 -0.21 -12.72 -6.39
CA VAL A 41 1.24 -12.53 -6.45
C VAL A 41 1.90 -13.90 -6.59
N THR A 42 2.69 -14.06 -7.63
CA THR A 42 3.41 -15.31 -7.92
C THR A 42 4.74 -15.39 -7.17
N GLY A 43 5.28 -16.61 -7.01
CA GLY A 43 6.63 -16.80 -6.43
C GLY A 43 7.72 -16.06 -7.23
N GLN A 44 7.60 -16.03 -8.57
CA GLN A 44 8.54 -15.30 -9.43
C GLN A 44 8.51 -13.79 -9.19
N GLU A 45 7.32 -13.21 -8.99
CA GLU A 45 7.19 -11.79 -8.62
C GLU A 45 7.81 -11.51 -7.26
N LEU A 46 7.55 -12.35 -6.26
CA LEU A 46 8.15 -12.21 -4.93
C LEU A 46 9.69 -12.25 -5.00
N ASP A 47 10.25 -13.18 -5.79
CA ASP A 47 11.70 -13.26 -5.95
C ASP A 47 12.29 -12.02 -6.64
N LYS A 48 11.63 -11.51 -7.69
CA LYS A 48 12.00 -10.27 -8.36
C LYS A 48 11.91 -9.07 -7.40
N TRP A 49 10.90 -9.00 -6.54
CA TRP A 49 10.66 -7.87 -5.64
C TRP A 49 11.65 -7.79 -4.47
N ARG A 50 12.37 -8.87 -4.15
CA ARG A 50 13.36 -8.88 -3.05
C ARG A 50 14.48 -7.85 -3.20
N SER A 51 14.80 -7.44 -4.42
CA SER A 51 15.87 -6.47 -4.72
C SER A 51 15.38 -5.05 -4.94
N LEU A 52 14.06 -4.82 -4.90
CA LEU A 52 13.48 -3.51 -5.12
C LEU A 52 13.63 -2.62 -3.89
N SER A 53 13.79 -1.33 -4.13
CA SER A 53 13.61 -0.29 -3.11
C SER A 53 12.15 -0.27 -2.64
N TYR A 54 11.89 0.40 -1.51
CA TYR A 54 10.52 0.52 -1.00
C TYR A 54 9.57 1.20 -2.00
N ALA A 55 10.02 2.29 -2.63
CA ALA A 55 9.22 3.01 -3.62
C ALA A 55 8.94 2.16 -4.87
N GLU A 56 9.92 1.39 -5.36
CA GLU A 56 9.74 0.46 -6.48
C GLU A 56 8.76 -0.66 -6.12
N LEU A 57 8.88 -1.24 -4.92
CA LEU A 57 7.94 -2.26 -4.44
C LEU A 57 6.52 -1.69 -4.29
N ALA A 58 6.40 -0.48 -3.75
CA ALA A 58 5.11 0.21 -3.65
C ALA A 58 4.49 0.43 -5.03
N PHE A 59 5.26 0.87 -6.02
CA PHE A 59 4.81 1.02 -7.40
C PHE A 59 4.30 -0.31 -8.00
N GLU A 60 5.05 -1.41 -7.87
CA GLU A 60 4.67 -2.73 -8.37
C GLU A 60 3.35 -3.24 -7.73
N ILE A 61 3.18 -3.02 -6.43
CA ILE A 61 1.96 -3.43 -5.72
C ILE A 61 0.79 -2.52 -6.07
N LEU A 62 0.97 -1.20 -6.03
CA LEU A 62 -0.08 -0.22 -6.34
C LEU A 62 -0.57 -0.34 -7.78
N GLY A 63 0.31 -0.64 -8.74
CA GLY A 63 -0.05 -0.86 -10.13
C GLY A 63 -1.02 -2.03 -10.35
N LYS A 64 -1.05 -3.00 -9.43
CA LYS A 64 -2.04 -4.09 -9.49
C LYS A 64 -3.45 -3.64 -9.09
N PHE A 65 -3.57 -2.53 -8.36
CA PHE A 65 -4.84 -2.00 -7.87
C PHE A 65 -5.29 -0.75 -8.63
N ALA A 66 -4.36 0.14 -8.95
CA ALA A 66 -4.60 1.45 -9.58
C ALA A 66 -4.22 1.43 -11.07
N ASP A 67 -4.72 0.46 -11.83
CA ASP A 67 -4.38 0.20 -13.23
C ASP A 67 -4.96 1.23 -14.21
N ASP A 68 -5.78 2.13 -13.76
CA ASP A 68 -6.29 3.28 -14.52
C ASP A 68 -5.47 4.56 -14.33
N ILE A 69 -4.44 4.53 -13.47
CA ILE A 69 -3.44 5.60 -13.36
C ILE A 69 -2.30 5.29 -14.34
N PRO A 70 -1.86 6.27 -15.17
CA PRO A 70 -0.72 6.07 -16.05
C PRO A 70 0.53 5.62 -15.26
N GLU A 71 1.18 4.57 -15.75
CA GLU A 71 2.33 3.92 -15.09
C GLU A 71 3.43 4.94 -14.69
N LYS A 72 3.74 5.88 -15.60
CA LYS A 72 4.71 6.94 -15.36
C LYS A 72 4.33 7.82 -14.16
N ASP A 73 3.05 8.14 -14.03
CA ASP A 73 2.56 9.02 -12.97
C ASP A 73 2.54 8.27 -11.64
N LEU A 74 2.06 7.03 -11.62
CA LEU A 74 2.06 6.19 -10.43
C LEU A 74 3.49 5.94 -9.90
N LYS A 75 4.45 5.69 -10.80
CA LYS A 75 5.86 5.54 -10.44
C LYS A 75 6.41 6.82 -9.81
N MET A 76 6.19 7.96 -10.45
CA MET A 76 6.61 9.27 -9.93
C MET A 76 6.01 9.55 -8.55
N LEU A 77 4.74 9.24 -8.34
CA LEU A 77 4.07 9.40 -7.05
C LEU A 77 4.70 8.52 -5.97
N ALA A 78 4.93 7.24 -6.26
CA ALA A 78 5.58 6.33 -5.32
C ALA A 78 7.00 6.79 -4.94
N GLU A 79 7.79 7.20 -5.93
CA GLU A 79 9.16 7.71 -5.73
C GLU A 79 9.21 9.01 -4.91
N LYS A 80 8.22 9.89 -5.05
CA LYS A 80 8.13 11.13 -4.25
C LYS A 80 7.60 10.88 -2.85
N THR A 81 6.73 9.91 -2.68
CA THR A 81 6.05 9.63 -1.41
C THR A 81 6.91 8.83 -0.45
N TYR A 82 7.45 7.71 -0.92
CA TYR A 82 8.14 6.75 -0.04
C TYR A 82 9.64 7.02 0.00
N THR A 83 10.00 8.13 0.64
CA THR A 83 11.39 8.58 0.81
C THR A 83 11.76 8.75 2.28
N PRO A 84 13.05 8.68 2.64
CA PRO A 84 13.51 8.96 4.01
C PRO A 84 13.17 10.36 4.51
N GLU A 85 13.06 11.35 3.61
CA GLU A 85 12.71 12.72 3.96
C GLU A 85 11.24 12.85 4.40
N VAL A 86 10.34 12.09 3.77
CA VAL A 86 8.92 12.03 4.14
C VAL A 86 8.76 11.18 5.41
N TYR A 87 9.39 10.00 5.46
CA TYR A 87 9.30 9.06 6.59
C TYR A 87 10.48 9.21 7.55
N ARG A 88 10.76 10.42 7.96
CA ARG A 88 11.94 10.82 8.76
C ARG A 88 11.91 10.46 10.24
N ASN A 89 10.77 10.01 10.76
CA ASN A 89 10.62 9.72 12.18
C ASN A 89 11.07 8.29 12.51
N VAL A 90 12.28 7.94 12.07
CA VAL A 90 12.91 6.64 12.37
C VAL A 90 13.39 6.59 13.81
N ARG A 91 13.33 5.41 14.42
CA ARG A 91 13.91 5.18 15.75
C ARG A 91 15.43 5.00 15.64
N SER A 92 16.12 5.22 16.75
CA SER A 92 17.58 5.17 16.78
C SER A 92 18.19 3.80 16.44
N ASP A 93 17.38 2.74 16.54
CA ASP A 93 17.76 1.35 16.28
C ASP A 93 17.35 0.86 14.88
N ASP A 94 16.67 1.69 14.10
CA ASP A 94 16.30 1.38 12.72
C ASP A 94 17.32 1.96 11.72
N ALA A 95 17.34 1.42 10.51
CA ALA A 95 18.04 2.04 9.39
C ALA A 95 17.40 3.39 9.05
N LEU A 96 18.23 4.39 8.68
CA LEU A 96 17.75 5.76 8.42
C LEU A 96 16.78 5.86 7.24
N ASP A 97 16.80 4.89 6.34
CA ASP A 97 15.94 4.78 5.17
C ASP A 97 14.73 3.82 5.37
N ALA A 98 14.52 3.35 6.61
CA ALA A 98 13.45 2.42 6.91
C ALA A 98 12.08 3.10 6.91
N ILE A 99 11.31 2.94 5.82
CA ILE A 99 9.93 3.42 5.71
C ILE A 99 9.01 2.63 6.66
N THR A 100 9.06 1.30 6.61
CA THR A 100 8.31 0.39 7.48
C THR A 100 9.26 -0.65 8.08
N PRO A 101 9.99 -0.30 9.16
CA PRO A 101 10.95 -1.22 9.75
C PRO A 101 10.28 -2.47 10.31
N LEU A 102 10.95 -3.61 10.11
CA LEU A 102 10.53 -4.90 10.65
C LEU A 102 11.49 -5.32 11.75
N ARG A 103 11.01 -5.35 13.00
CA ARG A 103 11.82 -5.65 14.19
C ARG A 103 11.51 -7.03 14.73
N LEU A 104 12.55 -7.79 15.03
CA LEU A 104 12.41 -9.06 15.75
C LEU A 104 12.14 -8.77 17.22
N LEU A 105 11.01 -9.29 17.73
CA LEU A 105 10.65 -9.21 19.15
C LEU A 105 11.06 -10.47 19.91
N GLU A 106 10.80 -11.64 19.32
CA GLU A 106 11.07 -12.94 19.94
C GLU A 106 11.37 -13.97 18.86
N GLU A 107 12.28 -14.88 19.15
CA GLU A 107 12.51 -16.09 18.37
C GLU A 107 12.43 -17.30 19.30
N LYS A 108 11.52 -18.23 19.00
CA LYS A 108 11.30 -19.44 19.78
C LYS A 108 10.90 -20.60 18.89
N ASP A 109 11.52 -21.75 19.05
CA ASP A 109 11.22 -22.99 18.32
C ASP A 109 11.19 -22.79 16.76
N GLY A 110 12.15 -22.00 16.23
CA GLY A 110 12.24 -21.67 14.82
C GLY A 110 11.15 -20.71 14.28
N ARG A 111 10.33 -20.16 15.19
CA ARG A 111 9.31 -19.15 14.87
C ARG A 111 9.79 -17.78 15.29
N LYS A 112 9.50 -16.77 14.48
CA LYS A 112 9.86 -15.38 14.75
C LYS A 112 8.59 -14.54 14.94
N LEU A 113 8.53 -13.81 16.06
CA LEU A 113 7.55 -12.76 16.27
C LEU A 113 8.18 -11.43 15.82
N MET A 114 7.58 -10.80 14.84
CA MET A 114 8.10 -9.55 14.27
C MET A 114 7.10 -8.41 14.48
N LEU A 115 7.61 -7.21 14.72
CA LEU A 115 6.83 -5.98 14.76
C LEU A 115 7.10 -5.16 13.49
N LEU A 116 6.04 -4.91 12.71
CA LEU A 116 6.09 -4.00 11.56
C LEU A 116 5.76 -2.59 12.03
N GLY A 117 6.72 -1.67 11.94
CA GLY A 117 6.54 -0.26 12.27
C GLY A 117 5.85 0.50 11.13
N LEU A 118 4.75 1.20 11.42
CA LEU A 118 4.01 2.00 10.44
C LEU A 118 3.91 3.48 10.84
N SER A 119 4.72 3.94 11.78
CA SER A 119 4.63 5.28 12.37
C SER A 119 5.82 6.20 12.07
N ASN A 120 6.57 5.92 11.00
CA ASN A 120 7.73 6.73 10.62
C ASN A 120 7.36 7.98 9.81
N GLY A 121 6.10 8.10 9.38
CA GLY A 121 5.59 9.22 8.60
C GLY A 121 5.49 10.53 9.41
N PRO A 122 5.16 11.65 8.74
CA PRO A 122 5.22 13.00 9.33
C PRO A 122 4.29 13.19 10.53
N THR A 123 3.16 12.49 10.61
CA THR A 123 2.20 12.62 11.71
C THR A 123 2.33 11.53 12.77
N LEU A 124 3.27 10.59 12.60
CA LEU A 124 3.47 9.41 13.45
C LEU A 124 2.27 8.44 13.45
N ALA A 125 1.30 8.64 12.58
CA ALA A 125 0.14 7.77 12.43
C ALA A 125 0.32 6.82 11.26
N PHE A 126 -0.18 5.58 11.39
CA PHE A 126 -0.13 4.58 10.30
C PHE A 126 -0.84 5.06 9.02
N LYS A 127 -1.77 6.01 9.15
CA LYS A 127 -2.48 6.63 8.01
C LYS A 127 -1.55 7.34 7.03
N ASP A 128 -0.38 7.79 7.47
CA ASP A 128 0.62 8.41 6.59
C ASP A 128 1.00 7.50 5.42
N MET A 129 0.94 6.17 5.60
CA MET A 129 1.25 5.22 4.54
C MET A 129 0.36 5.37 3.29
N ALA A 130 -0.87 5.83 3.47
CA ALA A 130 -1.80 6.12 2.38
C ALA A 130 -1.91 7.63 2.11
N MET A 131 -2.03 8.44 3.15
CA MET A 131 -2.32 9.87 3.04
C MET A 131 -1.20 10.69 2.40
N GLN A 132 0.06 10.21 2.47
CA GLN A 132 1.17 10.88 1.80
C GLN A 132 1.21 10.57 0.29
N LEU A 133 0.55 9.50 -0.15
CA LEU A 133 0.44 9.13 -1.57
C LEU A 133 -0.74 9.84 -2.25
N LEU A 134 -1.85 10.03 -1.53
CA LEU A 134 -3.10 10.62 -2.03
C LEU A 134 -3.07 12.15 -2.01
#